data_5bbacae3743cbc5c5db766ba201c8320
#
_entry.id   5bbacae3743cbc5c5db766ba201c8320
#
_cell.length_a   1.000
_cell.length_b   1.000
_cell.length_c   1.000
_cell.angle_alpha   90.00
_cell.angle_beta   90.00
_cell.angle_gamma   90.00
#
_symmetry.space_group_name_H-M   'P 1'
#
loop_
_entity.id
_entity.type
_entity.pdbx_description
1 polymer ?
#
loop_
_entity_poly.entity_id
_entity_poly.type
_entity_poly.pdbx_seq_one_letter_code
_entity_poly.pdbx_strand_id
1 'polypeptide(L)'
;MAQAKNDFSQGSVKRLILAQALPLTLAQAVQLLYNIVDRIYIGHLENIGDIALTGLGITFPVIVIIAAFTSLFGMGGATLFSLARGKGEEDEAENILGNVFALLASSSVLLFVFCYLLREPILFLFGASEESFFYADEYLRVYLFGTVFSMLSTGLNGYINAQGFPRIGMFTTLIGAVINIILDPIFIFGLDMGVRGAALATVISQMLSALWVLRFLTGKKAILKLKKEKIKISASRTKQIMNLGIPGFVMQGTNSLVTIVCNNQLQSYGGDLYVGIMTVINSVREMISLPVMGISNGAQPVLGFNYGARKNDRVKEGIRFTAILGTVYTLVAWIIVMLIPEFLIGIFSDETETIVTGASMLNIYFFGFVFMAFQFAGQSTFQALGKAKQAIFFSLLRKAIIVVPLTLILPAIGFGVEGVYLAEPISNALGGLACFFTMYFMIYRKL
;
A
#
# COMPACT_ATOMS: atom_id res chain seq x y z
N MET A 1 21.97 9.24 -24.79
CA MET A 1 22.19 10.05 -23.56
C MET A 1 21.12 9.81 -22.46
N ALA A 2 19.87 9.46 -22.76
CA ALA A 2 18.87 9.18 -21.71
C ALA A 2 19.13 7.86 -20.95
N GLN A 3 19.74 6.85 -21.57
CA GLN A 3 20.06 5.56 -20.95
C GLN A 3 21.04 5.66 -19.78
N ALA A 4 22.07 6.53 -19.89
CA ALA A 4 23.09 6.69 -18.84
C ALA A 4 22.54 7.32 -17.55
N LYS A 5 21.43 8.07 -17.63
CA LYS A 5 20.86 8.80 -16.50
C LYS A 5 19.98 7.92 -15.58
N ASN A 6 19.55 6.75 -16.08
CA ASN A 6 18.65 5.83 -15.39
C ASN A 6 19.30 4.46 -15.08
N ASP A 7 20.64 4.41 -15.14
CA ASP A 7 21.42 3.24 -14.76
C ASP A 7 21.69 3.27 -13.26
N PHE A 8 21.04 2.37 -12.51
CA PHE A 8 21.23 2.25 -11.07
C PHE A 8 22.61 1.71 -10.67
N SER A 9 23.40 1.26 -11.63
CA SER A 9 24.77 0.78 -11.39
C SER A 9 25.80 1.90 -11.24
N GLN A 10 25.44 3.15 -11.56
CA GLN A 10 26.32 4.31 -11.57
C GLN A 10 25.84 5.41 -10.63
N GLY A 11 26.74 6.34 -10.28
CA GLY A 11 26.41 7.44 -9.40
C GLY A 11 26.22 7.05 -7.92
N SER A 12 25.82 8.00 -7.09
CA SER A 12 25.60 7.79 -5.66
C SER A 12 24.31 7.02 -5.39
N VAL A 13 24.40 5.89 -4.70
CA VAL A 13 23.26 5.06 -4.30
C VAL A 13 22.25 5.87 -3.47
N LYS A 14 22.73 6.73 -2.58
CA LYS A 14 21.90 7.62 -1.74
C LYS A 14 21.04 8.56 -2.59
N ARG A 15 21.64 9.20 -3.61
CA ARG A 15 20.90 10.08 -4.54
C ARG A 15 19.89 9.31 -5.37
N LEU A 16 20.23 8.10 -5.80
CA LEU A 16 19.31 7.23 -6.56
C LEU A 16 18.10 6.86 -5.71
N ILE A 17 18.30 6.44 -4.45
CA ILE A 17 17.21 6.09 -3.54
C ILE A 17 16.33 7.32 -3.26
N LEU A 18 16.91 8.49 -2.96
CA LEU A 18 16.13 9.71 -2.74
C LEU A 18 15.36 10.15 -3.99
N ALA A 19 15.98 10.04 -5.17
CA ALA A 19 15.33 10.38 -6.43
C ALA A 19 14.12 9.47 -6.74
N GLN A 20 14.11 8.24 -6.22
CA GLN A 20 12.96 7.33 -6.27
C GLN A 20 11.96 7.64 -5.14
N ALA A 21 12.45 7.81 -3.91
CA ALA A 21 11.62 7.94 -2.71
C ALA A 21 10.75 9.20 -2.72
N LEU A 22 11.29 10.37 -3.10
CA LEU A 22 10.55 11.62 -3.07
C LEU A 22 9.30 11.61 -3.96
N PRO A 23 9.36 11.25 -5.27
CA PRO A 23 8.17 11.16 -6.08
C PRO A 23 7.16 10.12 -5.58
N LEU A 24 7.64 8.98 -5.06
CA LEU A 24 6.77 7.93 -4.51
C LEU A 24 6.04 8.40 -3.25
N THR A 25 6.72 9.10 -2.35
CA THR A 25 6.11 9.71 -1.15
C THR A 25 5.04 10.72 -1.53
N LEU A 26 5.34 11.60 -2.50
CA LEU A 26 4.37 12.58 -2.99
C LEU A 26 3.15 11.90 -3.64
N ALA A 27 3.37 10.85 -4.43
CA ALA A 27 2.28 10.08 -5.01
C ALA A 27 1.36 9.47 -3.93
N GLN A 28 1.94 8.90 -2.88
CA GLN A 28 1.17 8.33 -1.76
C GLN A 28 0.44 9.41 -0.96
N ALA A 29 1.05 10.56 -0.72
CA ALA A 29 0.38 11.68 -0.06
C ALA A 29 -0.84 12.18 -0.85
N VAL A 30 -0.68 12.33 -2.17
CA VAL A 30 -1.80 12.70 -3.04
C VAL A 30 -2.89 11.63 -3.08
N GLN A 31 -2.50 10.35 -3.06
CA GLN A 31 -3.46 9.24 -2.97
C GLN A 31 -4.28 9.28 -1.67
N LEU A 32 -3.62 9.59 -0.54
CA LEU A 32 -4.30 9.73 0.75
C LEU A 32 -5.28 10.91 0.74
N LEU A 33 -4.84 12.07 0.24
CA LEU A 33 -5.70 13.25 0.13
C LEU A 33 -6.92 12.99 -0.76
N TYR A 34 -6.71 12.37 -1.91
CA TYR A 34 -7.80 12.01 -2.80
C TYR A 34 -8.83 11.09 -2.12
N ASN A 35 -8.39 10.05 -1.38
CA ASN A 35 -9.30 9.16 -0.66
C ASN A 35 -10.13 9.90 0.42
N ILE A 36 -9.55 10.93 1.04
CA ILE A 36 -10.26 11.77 2.01
C ILE A 36 -11.31 12.64 1.31
N VAL A 37 -10.93 13.29 0.21
CA VAL A 37 -11.82 14.18 -0.56
C VAL A 37 -13.02 13.42 -1.13
N ASP A 38 -12.80 12.23 -1.69
CA ASP A 38 -13.87 11.37 -2.22
C ASP A 38 -14.91 11.03 -1.13
N ARG A 39 -14.45 10.67 0.08
CA ARG A 39 -15.35 10.42 1.22
C ARG A 39 -16.10 11.67 1.68
N ILE A 40 -15.44 12.83 1.64
CA ILE A 40 -16.09 14.10 1.98
C ILE A 40 -17.24 14.38 1.01
N TYR A 41 -17.03 14.23 -0.29
CA TYR A 41 -18.09 14.44 -1.28
C TYR A 41 -19.27 13.48 -1.09
N ILE A 42 -19.03 12.20 -0.84
CA ILE A 42 -20.09 11.21 -0.60
C ILE A 42 -20.84 11.51 0.70
N GLY A 43 -20.13 11.92 1.76
CA GLY A 43 -20.75 12.29 3.04
C GLY A 43 -21.64 13.53 2.98
N HIS A 44 -21.45 14.39 1.97
CA HIS A 44 -22.27 15.59 1.77
C HIS A 44 -23.48 15.36 0.84
N LEU A 45 -23.80 14.12 0.50
CA LEU A 45 -25.04 13.81 -0.20
C LEU A 45 -26.25 14.11 0.68
N GLU A 46 -27.17 14.97 0.19
CA GLU A 46 -28.35 15.38 0.95
C GLU A 46 -29.20 14.18 1.34
N ASN A 47 -29.57 14.11 2.62
CA ASN A 47 -30.41 13.08 3.26
C ASN A 47 -29.88 11.64 3.22
N ILE A 48 -28.78 11.33 2.52
CA ILE A 48 -28.30 9.95 2.34
C ILE A 48 -26.79 9.79 2.62
N GLY A 49 -26.07 10.87 3.00
CA GLY A 49 -24.62 10.87 3.16
C GLY A 49 -24.11 9.77 4.09
N ASP A 50 -24.68 9.61 5.26
CA ASP A 50 -24.25 8.62 6.26
C ASP A 50 -24.47 7.17 5.79
N ILE A 51 -25.61 6.90 5.18
CA ILE A 51 -25.89 5.54 4.66
C ILE A 51 -25.09 5.25 3.39
N ALA A 52 -24.82 6.26 2.56
CA ALA A 52 -23.95 6.13 1.40
C ALA A 52 -22.50 5.84 1.80
N LEU A 53 -21.97 6.52 2.84
CA LEU A 53 -20.65 6.22 3.42
C LEU A 53 -20.59 4.82 4.02
N THR A 54 -21.66 4.39 4.69
CA THR A 54 -21.77 3.02 5.19
C THR A 54 -21.72 2.01 4.03
N GLY A 55 -22.51 2.24 2.97
CA GLY A 55 -22.50 1.44 1.76
C GLY A 55 -21.11 1.36 1.11
N LEU A 56 -20.41 2.50 1.01
CA LEU A 56 -19.03 2.55 0.50
C LEU A 56 -18.09 1.71 1.38
N GLY A 57 -18.21 1.82 2.71
CA GLY A 57 -17.42 1.04 3.67
C GLY A 57 -17.57 -0.47 3.47
N ILE A 58 -18.79 -0.93 3.17
CA ILE A 58 -19.09 -2.35 2.92
C ILE A 58 -18.43 -2.86 1.63
N THR A 59 -18.17 -2.00 0.64
CA THR A 59 -17.45 -2.39 -0.59
C THR A 59 -15.94 -2.51 -0.38
N PHE A 60 -15.40 -1.92 0.68
CA PHE A 60 -13.95 -1.84 0.92
C PHE A 60 -13.23 -3.20 0.93
N PRO A 61 -13.76 -4.29 1.51
CA PRO A 61 -13.11 -5.61 1.44
C PRO A 61 -12.92 -6.11 0.01
N VAL A 62 -13.85 -5.83 -0.90
CA VAL A 62 -13.71 -6.21 -2.32
C VAL A 62 -12.55 -5.42 -2.96
N ILE A 63 -12.45 -4.13 -2.66
CA ILE A 63 -11.36 -3.26 -3.12
C ILE A 63 -10.01 -3.78 -2.61
N VAL A 64 -9.93 -4.19 -1.34
CA VAL A 64 -8.72 -4.78 -0.75
C VAL A 64 -8.33 -6.10 -1.42
N ILE A 65 -9.28 -6.95 -1.78
CA ILE A 65 -9.01 -8.19 -2.52
C ILE A 65 -8.40 -7.87 -3.89
N ILE A 66 -8.97 -6.92 -4.63
CA ILE A 66 -8.43 -6.46 -5.92
C ILE A 66 -6.99 -5.92 -5.75
N ALA A 67 -6.75 -5.10 -4.72
CA ALA A 67 -5.42 -4.56 -4.39
C ALA A 67 -4.42 -5.67 -4.01
N ALA A 68 -4.87 -6.72 -3.32
CA ALA A 68 -4.03 -7.86 -2.95
C ALA A 68 -3.56 -8.63 -4.20
N PHE A 69 -4.46 -8.91 -5.16
CA PHE A 69 -4.07 -9.53 -6.43
C PHE A 69 -3.19 -8.63 -7.28
N THR A 70 -3.43 -7.32 -7.26
CA THR A 70 -2.56 -6.32 -7.90
C THR A 70 -1.15 -6.37 -7.32
N SER A 71 -1.02 -6.45 -6.00
CA SER A 71 0.26 -6.57 -5.31
C SER A 71 0.94 -7.91 -5.61
N LEU A 72 0.18 -9.01 -5.67
CA LEU A 72 0.69 -10.35 -5.98
C LEU A 72 1.46 -10.37 -7.31
N PHE A 73 0.86 -9.84 -8.36
CA PHE A 73 1.46 -9.87 -9.68
C PHE A 73 2.36 -8.66 -9.95
N GLY A 74 1.92 -7.45 -9.55
CA GLY A 74 2.63 -6.20 -9.80
C GLY A 74 3.95 -6.12 -9.02
N MET A 75 3.91 -6.27 -7.70
CA MET A 75 5.10 -6.18 -6.85
C MET A 75 6.05 -7.37 -7.09
N GLY A 76 5.51 -8.60 -7.16
CA GLY A 76 6.32 -9.79 -7.41
C GLY A 76 7.07 -9.72 -8.73
N GLY A 77 6.37 -9.30 -9.79
CA GLY A 77 6.98 -9.14 -11.10
C GLY A 77 7.94 -7.97 -11.20
N ALA A 78 7.66 -6.83 -10.53
CA ALA A 78 8.59 -5.68 -10.53
C ALA A 78 9.92 -6.01 -9.85
N THR A 79 9.89 -6.82 -8.79
CA THR A 79 11.10 -7.34 -8.14
C THR A 79 11.90 -8.23 -9.10
N LEU A 80 11.25 -9.20 -9.74
CA LEU A 80 11.89 -10.10 -10.70
C LEU A 80 12.46 -9.34 -11.90
N PHE A 81 11.71 -8.36 -12.41
CA PHE A 81 12.13 -7.45 -13.47
C PHE A 81 13.39 -6.65 -13.11
N SER A 82 13.45 -6.09 -11.89
CA SER A 82 14.61 -5.33 -11.41
C SER A 82 15.86 -6.21 -11.33
N LEU A 83 15.71 -7.45 -10.85
CA LEU A 83 16.79 -8.43 -10.79
C LEU A 83 17.29 -8.82 -12.18
N ALA A 84 16.39 -9.13 -13.12
CA ALA A 84 16.73 -9.49 -14.51
C ALA A 84 17.43 -8.32 -15.22
N ARG A 85 16.90 -7.10 -15.06
CA ARG A 85 17.52 -5.88 -15.59
C ARG A 85 18.94 -5.66 -15.04
N GLY A 86 19.16 -5.90 -13.74
CA GLY A 86 20.47 -5.82 -13.11
C GLY A 86 21.47 -6.83 -13.65
N LYS A 87 21.02 -8.03 -14.01
CA LYS A 87 21.85 -9.06 -14.67
C LYS A 87 22.18 -8.75 -16.13
N GLY A 88 21.52 -7.75 -16.74
CA GLY A 88 21.63 -7.47 -18.18
C GLY A 88 20.76 -8.39 -19.05
N GLU A 89 19.84 -9.15 -18.45
CA GLU A 89 18.91 -10.06 -19.13
C GLU A 89 17.67 -9.26 -19.63
N GLU A 90 17.89 -8.32 -20.58
CA GLU A 90 16.84 -7.40 -21.04
C GLU A 90 15.66 -8.13 -21.68
N ASP A 91 15.93 -9.18 -22.47
CA ASP A 91 14.89 -9.99 -23.10
C ASP A 91 14.00 -10.68 -22.06
N GLU A 92 14.59 -11.22 -20.99
CA GLU A 92 13.86 -11.86 -19.91
C GLU A 92 13.06 -10.83 -19.10
N ALA A 93 13.62 -9.64 -18.87
CA ALA A 93 12.89 -8.55 -18.20
C ALA A 93 11.64 -8.13 -18.99
N GLU A 94 11.72 -8.02 -20.32
CA GLU A 94 10.56 -7.75 -21.16
C GLU A 94 9.54 -8.91 -21.18
N ASN A 95 10.02 -10.16 -21.11
CA ASN A 95 9.13 -11.33 -20.97
C ASN A 95 8.40 -11.34 -19.63
N ILE A 96 9.07 -10.94 -18.54
CA ILE A 96 8.44 -10.77 -17.22
C ILE A 96 7.35 -9.69 -17.28
N LEU A 97 7.65 -8.54 -17.89
CA LEU A 97 6.68 -7.44 -18.06
C LEU A 97 5.44 -7.89 -18.85
N GLY A 98 5.65 -8.61 -19.97
CA GLY A 98 4.56 -9.15 -20.77
C GLY A 98 3.72 -10.20 -20.03
N ASN A 99 4.38 -11.09 -19.27
CA ASN A 99 3.69 -12.09 -18.44
C ASN A 99 2.83 -11.43 -17.35
N VAL A 100 3.36 -10.42 -16.64
CA VAL A 100 2.60 -9.71 -15.61
C VAL A 100 1.44 -8.93 -16.18
N PHE A 101 1.61 -8.29 -17.33
CA PHE A 101 0.49 -7.65 -18.02
C PHE A 101 -0.64 -8.66 -18.29
N ALA A 102 -0.30 -9.84 -18.81
CA ALA A 102 -1.29 -10.88 -19.09
C ALA A 102 -1.95 -11.40 -17.80
N LEU A 103 -1.19 -11.57 -16.70
CA LEU A 103 -1.71 -11.98 -15.39
C LEU A 103 -2.65 -10.93 -14.79
N LEU A 104 -2.27 -9.66 -14.82
CA LEU A 104 -3.10 -8.56 -14.32
C LEU A 104 -4.39 -8.44 -15.13
N ALA A 105 -4.30 -8.49 -16.46
CA ALA A 105 -5.46 -8.42 -17.33
C ALA A 105 -6.41 -9.61 -17.15
N SER A 106 -5.89 -10.85 -17.13
CA SER A 106 -6.72 -12.04 -16.96
C SER A 106 -7.33 -12.14 -15.56
N SER A 107 -6.54 -11.87 -14.52
CA SER A 107 -7.06 -11.89 -13.15
C SER A 107 -8.06 -10.78 -12.87
N SER A 108 -7.90 -9.59 -13.49
CA SER A 108 -8.89 -8.52 -13.35
C SER A 108 -10.24 -8.89 -13.96
N VAL A 109 -10.24 -9.56 -15.13
CA VAL A 109 -11.47 -10.07 -15.74
C VAL A 109 -12.11 -11.16 -14.87
N LEU A 110 -11.31 -12.09 -14.35
CA LEU A 110 -11.81 -13.13 -13.43
C LEU A 110 -12.41 -12.54 -12.16
N LEU A 111 -11.72 -11.58 -11.53
CA LEU A 111 -12.23 -10.87 -10.35
C LEU A 111 -13.48 -10.06 -10.66
N PHE A 112 -13.51 -9.37 -11.79
CA PHE A 112 -14.70 -8.66 -12.25
C PHE A 112 -15.89 -9.61 -12.36
N VAL A 113 -15.75 -10.70 -13.11
CA VAL A 113 -16.83 -11.67 -13.31
C VAL A 113 -17.28 -12.29 -11.98
N PHE A 114 -16.34 -12.74 -11.15
CA PHE A 114 -16.62 -13.35 -9.85
C PHE A 114 -17.34 -12.37 -8.92
N CYS A 115 -16.78 -11.17 -8.70
CA CYS A 115 -17.37 -10.17 -7.82
C CYS A 115 -18.69 -9.62 -8.36
N TYR A 116 -18.83 -9.48 -9.69
CA TYR A 116 -20.04 -8.96 -10.30
C TYR A 116 -21.22 -9.95 -10.18
N LEU A 117 -20.97 -11.24 -10.39
CA LEU A 117 -22.00 -12.28 -10.26
C LEU A 117 -22.38 -12.56 -8.79
N LEU A 118 -21.42 -12.45 -7.88
CA LEU A 118 -21.60 -12.75 -6.46
C LEU A 118 -21.70 -11.49 -5.58
N ARG A 119 -21.92 -10.29 -6.18
CA ARG A 119 -21.93 -9.03 -5.44
C ARG A 119 -22.92 -8.99 -4.30
N GLU A 120 -24.14 -9.51 -4.52
CA GLU A 120 -25.19 -9.54 -3.50
C GLU A 120 -24.78 -10.40 -2.28
N PRO A 121 -24.47 -11.69 -2.40
CA PRO A 121 -24.02 -12.47 -1.26
C PRO A 121 -22.71 -11.94 -0.64
N ILE A 122 -21.82 -11.34 -1.42
CA ILE A 122 -20.58 -10.75 -0.92
C ILE A 122 -20.89 -9.53 -0.05
N LEU A 123 -21.76 -8.62 -0.49
CA LEU A 123 -22.11 -7.41 0.27
C LEU A 123 -22.84 -7.78 1.58
N PHE A 124 -23.77 -8.73 1.56
CA PHE A 124 -24.41 -9.20 2.80
C PHE A 124 -23.41 -9.91 3.73
N LEU A 125 -22.47 -10.69 3.19
CA LEU A 125 -21.40 -11.30 3.98
C LEU A 125 -20.51 -10.24 4.68
N PHE A 126 -20.34 -9.08 4.07
CA PHE A 126 -19.58 -7.97 4.64
C PHE A 126 -20.43 -7.00 5.48
N GLY A 127 -21.68 -7.36 5.78
CA GLY A 127 -22.51 -6.64 6.76
C GLY A 127 -23.47 -5.62 6.15
N ALA A 128 -23.85 -5.76 4.88
CA ALA A 128 -24.89 -4.91 4.30
C ALA A 128 -26.23 -5.13 5.01
N SER A 129 -26.90 -4.03 5.37
CA SER A 129 -28.32 -4.01 5.68
C SER A 129 -29.14 -3.82 4.40
N GLU A 130 -30.46 -4.02 4.43
CA GLU A 130 -31.32 -3.75 3.26
C GLU A 130 -31.18 -2.32 2.73
N GLU A 131 -31.01 -1.34 3.63
CA GLU A 131 -30.85 0.05 3.27
C GLU A 131 -29.45 0.36 2.68
N SER A 132 -28.38 -0.09 3.35
CA SER A 132 -27.01 0.17 2.89
C SER A 132 -26.63 -0.65 1.68
N PHE A 133 -27.28 -1.80 1.46
CA PHE A 133 -27.06 -2.66 0.29
C PHE A 133 -27.31 -1.90 -1.02
N PHE A 134 -28.37 -1.10 -1.09
CA PHE A 134 -28.68 -0.35 -2.30
C PHE A 134 -27.51 0.52 -2.74
N TYR A 135 -26.93 1.31 -1.85
CA TYR A 135 -25.81 2.21 -2.14
C TYR A 135 -24.49 1.45 -2.39
N ALA A 136 -24.26 0.39 -1.61
CA ALA A 136 -23.10 -0.48 -1.81
C ALA A 136 -23.12 -1.15 -3.18
N ASP A 137 -24.26 -1.68 -3.61
CA ASP A 137 -24.44 -2.34 -4.90
C ASP A 137 -24.34 -1.35 -6.06
N GLU A 138 -24.92 -0.17 -5.92
CA GLU A 138 -24.79 0.91 -6.92
C GLU A 138 -23.33 1.32 -7.17
N TYR A 139 -22.57 1.52 -6.07
CA TYR A 139 -21.15 1.83 -6.17
C TYR A 139 -20.38 0.67 -6.79
N LEU A 140 -20.54 -0.54 -6.24
CA LEU A 140 -19.75 -1.71 -6.62
C LEU A 140 -19.99 -2.12 -8.08
N ARG A 141 -21.23 -2.05 -8.57
CA ARG A 141 -21.55 -2.32 -9.99
C ARG A 141 -20.72 -1.48 -10.93
N VAL A 142 -20.59 -0.20 -10.67
CA VAL A 142 -19.84 0.71 -11.54
C VAL A 142 -18.33 0.52 -11.30
N TYR A 143 -17.89 0.47 -10.04
CA TYR A 143 -16.48 0.33 -9.67
C TYR A 143 -15.82 -0.91 -10.29
N LEU A 144 -16.52 -2.03 -10.32
CA LEU A 144 -15.99 -3.29 -10.86
C LEU A 144 -15.58 -3.20 -12.34
N PHE A 145 -16.24 -2.37 -13.16
CA PHE A 145 -15.78 -2.10 -14.53
C PHE A 145 -14.40 -1.43 -14.57
N GLY A 146 -14.04 -0.71 -13.51
CA GLY A 146 -12.72 -0.12 -13.32
C GLY A 146 -11.63 -1.09 -12.92
N THR A 147 -11.95 -2.32 -12.50
CA THR A 147 -10.98 -3.29 -11.95
C THR A 147 -9.78 -3.51 -12.88
N VAL A 148 -10.01 -3.65 -14.18
CA VAL A 148 -8.94 -3.83 -15.19
C VAL A 148 -8.01 -2.63 -15.20
N PHE A 149 -8.56 -1.42 -15.20
CA PHE A 149 -7.77 -0.19 -15.24
C PHE A 149 -7.00 0.04 -13.93
N SER A 150 -7.63 -0.20 -12.79
CA SER A 150 -7.01 -0.13 -11.48
C SER A 150 -5.82 -1.08 -11.35
N MET A 151 -6.02 -2.35 -11.71
CA MET A 151 -4.97 -3.36 -11.64
C MET A 151 -3.82 -3.07 -12.61
N LEU A 152 -4.10 -2.63 -13.82
CA LEU A 152 -3.07 -2.27 -14.81
C LEU A 152 -2.32 -1.00 -14.41
N SER A 153 -3.01 0.06 -13.99
CA SER A 153 -2.35 1.32 -13.60
C SER A 153 -1.42 1.11 -12.40
N THR A 154 -1.91 0.50 -11.34
CA THR A 154 -1.15 0.29 -10.10
C THR A 154 -0.11 -0.82 -10.25
N GLY A 155 -0.49 -1.97 -10.83
CA GLY A 155 0.37 -3.14 -10.95
C GLY A 155 1.55 -2.95 -11.92
N LEU A 156 1.38 -2.14 -12.98
CA LEU A 156 2.46 -1.86 -13.94
C LEU A 156 3.29 -0.62 -13.58
N ASN A 157 2.82 0.23 -12.66
CA ASN A 157 3.54 1.44 -12.26
C ASN A 157 4.92 1.12 -11.66
N GLY A 158 5.04 0.00 -10.95
CA GLY A 158 6.30 -0.50 -10.40
C GLY A 158 7.41 -0.68 -11.45
N TYR A 159 7.06 -1.02 -12.69
CA TYR A 159 8.01 -1.20 -13.80
C TYR A 159 8.54 0.12 -14.37
N ILE A 160 7.76 1.19 -14.27
CA ILE A 160 8.20 2.56 -14.60
C ILE A 160 9.28 2.97 -13.60
N ASN A 161 9.03 2.76 -12.31
CA ASN A 161 9.97 3.05 -11.22
C ASN A 161 11.22 2.17 -11.32
N ALA A 162 11.08 0.88 -11.63
CA ALA A 162 12.17 -0.06 -11.82
C ALA A 162 13.07 0.29 -13.02
N GLN A 163 12.56 1.06 -13.98
CA GLN A 163 13.35 1.62 -15.10
C GLN A 163 14.01 2.96 -14.78
N GLY A 164 13.82 3.51 -13.56
CA GLY A 164 14.42 4.77 -13.14
C GLY A 164 13.63 6.01 -13.55
N PHE A 165 12.31 5.88 -13.75
CA PHE A 165 11.42 7.00 -14.09
C PHE A 165 10.39 7.30 -12.99
N PRO A 166 10.78 7.52 -11.71
CA PRO A 166 9.83 7.65 -10.61
C PRO A 166 8.91 8.87 -10.75
N ARG A 167 9.36 9.94 -11.40
CA ARG A 167 8.49 11.10 -11.70
C ARG A 167 7.34 10.73 -12.64
N ILE A 168 7.60 9.86 -13.62
CA ILE A 168 6.54 9.38 -14.53
C ILE A 168 5.58 8.46 -13.78
N GLY A 169 6.12 7.60 -12.89
CA GLY A 169 5.32 6.78 -12.00
C GLY A 169 4.45 7.61 -11.04
N MET A 170 4.97 8.71 -10.50
CA MET A 170 4.21 9.66 -9.69
C MET A 170 3.05 10.27 -10.48
N PHE A 171 3.28 10.67 -11.74
CA PHE A 171 2.21 11.22 -12.58
C PHE A 171 1.06 10.25 -12.82
N THR A 172 1.28 8.94 -12.74
CA THR A 172 0.18 7.95 -12.79
C THR A 172 -0.84 8.20 -11.70
N THR A 173 -0.37 8.38 -10.45
CA THR A 173 -1.25 8.66 -9.29
C THR A 173 -1.82 10.06 -9.34
N LEU A 174 -1.00 11.06 -9.72
CA LEU A 174 -1.46 12.45 -9.84
C LEU A 174 -2.58 12.61 -10.85
N ILE A 175 -2.47 12.01 -12.03
CA ILE A 175 -3.52 12.05 -13.07
C ILE A 175 -4.81 11.45 -12.51
N GLY A 176 -4.73 10.28 -11.88
CA GLY A 176 -5.90 9.65 -11.27
C GLY A 176 -6.55 10.54 -10.21
N ALA A 177 -5.78 11.04 -9.27
CA ALA A 177 -6.28 11.85 -8.17
C ALA A 177 -6.89 13.18 -8.63
N VAL A 178 -6.20 13.92 -9.49
CA VAL A 178 -6.67 15.23 -9.98
C VAL A 178 -7.96 15.08 -10.80
N ILE A 179 -8.00 14.09 -11.68
CA ILE A 179 -9.19 13.86 -12.50
C ILE A 179 -10.37 13.42 -11.64
N ASN A 180 -10.15 12.54 -10.65
CA ASN A 180 -11.21 12.13 -9.75
C ASN A 180 -11.76 13.31 -8.95
N ILE A 181 -10.92 14.12 -8.29
CA ILE A 181 -11.33 15.31 -7.54
C ILE A 181 -12.15 16.30 -8.39
N ILE A 182 -11.85 16.39 -9.70
CA ILE A 182 -12.59 17.26 -10.62
C ILE A 182 -13.92 16.62 -11.04
N LEU A 183 -13.91 15.31 -11.33
CA LEU A 183 -15.09 14.62 -11.84
C LEU A 183 -16.12 14.29 -10.75
N ASP A 184 -15.68 14.06 -9.50
CA ASP A 184 -16.57 13.72 -8.38
C ASP A 184 -17.68 14.78 -8.21
N PRO A 185 -17.41 16.09 -8.01
CA PRO A 185 -18.48 17.06 -7.84
C PRO A 185 -19.36 17.21 -9.08
N ILE A 186 -18.81 17.00 -10.29
CA ILE A 186 -19.57 17.08 -11.55
C ILE A 186 -20.58 15.92 -11.63
N PHE A 187 -20.14 14.70 -11.33
CA PHE A 187 -21.01 13.53 -11.46
C PHE A 187 -21.92 13.36 -10.23
N ILE A 188 -21.41 13.61 -9.03
CA ILE A 188 -22.17 13.44 -7.79
C ILE A 188 -23.29 14.46 -7.71
N PHE A 189 -22.95 15.76 -7.83
CA PHE A 189 -23.88 16.87 -7.61
C PHE A 189 -24.37 17.48 -8.94
N GLY A 190 -23.47 17.70 -9.92
CA GLY A 190 -23.82 18.38 -11.18
C GLY A 190 -24.74 17.57 -12.06
N LEU A 191 -24.56 16.25 -12.14
CA LEU A 191 -25.39 15.31 -12.90
C LEU A 191 -26.34 14.49 -12.02
N ASP A 192 -26.38 14.77 -10.72
CA ASP A 192 -27.24 14.11 -9.72
C ASP A 192 -27.14 12.57 -9.73
N MET A 193 -25.92 12.08 -9.97
CA MET A 193 -25.67 10.63 -10.03
C MET A 193 -25.38 10.02 -8.66
N GLY A 194 -25.19 10.84 -7.60
CA GLY A 194 -24.92 10.39 -6.25
C GLY A 194 -23.73 9.43 -6.18
N VAL A 195 -23.90 8.30 -5.49
CA VAL A 195 -22.86 7.27 -5.28
C VAL A 195 -22.35 6.65 -6.58
N ARG A 196 -23.22 6.49 -7.59
CA ARG A 196 -22.81 6.03 -8.94
C ARG A 196 -21.85 7.01 -9.60
N GLY A 197 -22.06 8.31 -9.37
CA GLY A 197 -21.21 9.37 -9.89
C GLY A 197 -19.77 9.26 -9.36
N ALA A 198 -19.61 9.05 -8.05
CA ALA A 198 -18.32 8.82 -7.42
C ALA A 198 -17.60 7.56 -7.99
N ALA A 199 -18.33 6.44 -8.13
CA ALA A 199 -17.77 5.25 -8.75
C ALA A 199 -17.34 5.47 -10.20
N LEU A 200 -18.13 6.19 -11.00
CA LEU A 200 -17.81 6.49 -12.38
C LEU A 200 -16.59 7.41 -12.52
N ALA A 201 -16.50 8.44 -11.69
CA ALA A 201 -15.33 9.33 -11.64
C ALA A 201 -14.05 8.53 -11.31
N THR A 202 -14.14 7.61 -10.35
CA THR A 202 -13.04 6.69 -9.99
C THR A 202 -12.63 5.81 -11.17
N VAL A 203 -13.60 5.20 -11.88
CA VAL A 203 -13.31 4.34 -13.05
C VAL A 203 -12.64 5.12 -14.17
N ILE A 204 -13.13 6.32 -14.51
CA ILE A 204 -12.54 7.17 -15.55
C ILE A 204 -11.11 7.59 -15.16
N SER A 205 -10.90 7.97 -13.91
CA SER A 205 -9.59 8.36 -13.37
C SER A 205 -8.59 7.21 -13.44
N GLN A 206 -9.00 6.00 -13.07
CA GLN A 206 -8.19 4.79 -13.18
C GLN A 206 -7.91 4.43 -14.65
N MET A 207 -8.87 4.60 -15.54
CA MET A 207 -8.69 4.37 -16.98
C MET A 207 -7.62 5.31 -17.55
N LEU A 208 -7.67 6.60 -17.24
CA LEU A 208 -6.69 7.57 -17.72
C LEU A 208 -5.29 7.31 -17.12
N SER A 209 -5.21 6.90 -15.86
CA SER A 209 -3.98 6.43 -15.22
C SER A 209 -3.42 5.20 -15.93
N ALA A 210 -4.26 4.21 -16.26
CA ALA A 210 -3.84 3.01 -16.98
C ALA A 210 -3.33 3.34 -18.40
N LEU A 211 -4.03 4.22 -19.11
CA LEU A 211 -3.61 4.69 -20.44
C LEU A 211 -2.25 5.40 -20.37
N TRP A 212 -2.02 6.22 -19.33
CA TRP A 212 -0.72 6.87 -19.10
C TRP A 212 0.41 5.84 -18.94
N VAL A 213 0.22 4.83 -18.08
CA VAL A 213 1.19 3.76 -17.84
C VAL A 213 1.48 2.97 -19.12
N LEU A 214 0.42 2.56 -19.83
CA LEU A 214 0.55 1.79 -21.07
C LEU A 214 1.24 2.60 -22.17
N ARG A 215 0.87 3.89 -22.33
CA ARG A 215 1.53 4.80 -23.28
C ARG A 215 3.02 4.93 -23.01
N PHE A 216 3.44 4.97 -21.74
CA PHE A 216 4.85 5.00 -21.39
C PHE A 216 5.53 3.67 -21.71
N LEU A 217 4.99 2.54 -21.23
CA LEU A 217 5.61 1.22 -21.38
C LEU A 217 5.66 0.72 -22.83
N THR A 218 4.77 1.19 -23.69
CA THR A 218 4.80 0.90 -25.15
C THR A 218 5.57 1.96 -25.96
N GLY A 219 5.87 3.09 -25.32
CA GLY A 219 6.44 4.27 -25.97
C GLY A 219 7.96 4.21 -26.17
N LYS A 220 8.48 5.24 -26.85
CA LYS A 220 9.94 5.33 -27.15
C LYS A 220 10.80 5.70 -25.94
N LYS A 221 10.21 6.21 -24.85
CA LYS A 221 10.92 6.65 -23.65
C LYS A 221 11.23 5.49 -22.68
N ALA A 222 10.47 4.40 -22.74
CA ALA A 222 10.75 3.21 -21.96
C ALA A 222 12.04 2.54 -22.42
N ILE A 223 12.88 2.14 -21.48
CA ILE A 223 14.11 1.38 -21.74
C ILE A 223 13.74 -0.03 -22.19
N LEU A 224 12.88 -0.68 -21.40
CA LEU A 224 12.33 -2.01 -21.68
C LEU A 224 10.82 -1.85 -21.92
N LYS A 225 10.34 -2.45 -23.01
CA LYS A 225 9.00 -2.17 -23.52
C LYS A 225 8.05 -3.34 -23.32
N LEU A 226 6.77 -3.00 -23.16
CA LEU A 226 5.70 -3.97 -23.29
C LEU A 226 5.47 -4.26 -24.78
N LYS A 227 5.95 -5.42 -25.26
CA LYS A 227 5.85 -5.88 -26.65
C LYS A 227 4.73 -6.90 -26.78
N LYS A 228 3.91 -6.80 -27.83
CA LYS A 228 2.77 -7.70 -28.05
C LYS A 228 3.18 -9.18 -28.10
N GLU A 229 4.29 -9.49 -28.76
CA GLU A 229 4.82 -10.85 -28.90
C GLU A 229 5.26 -11.48 -27.56
N LYS A 230 5.50 -10.66 -26.54
CA LYS A 230 5.90 -11.07 -25.19
C LYS A 230 4.75 -11.18 -24.19
N ILE A 231 3.54 -10.79 -24.58
CA ILE A 231 2.33 -10.94 -23.77
C ILE A 231 1.89 -12.39 -23.80
N LYS A 232 2.51 -13.21 -22.92
CA LYS A 232 2.22 -14.64 -22.79
C LYS A 232 2.31 -15.08 -21.34
N ILE A 233 1.38 -15.93 -20.91
CA ILE A 233 1.43 -16.53 -19.58
C ILE A 233 2.36 -17.76 -19.63
N SER A 234 3.48 -17.68 -18.93
CA SER A 234 4.41 -18.79 -18.74
C SER A 234 4.29 -19.34 -17.33
N ALA A 235 4.00 -20.62 -17.16
CA ALA A 235 3.83 -21.25 -15.86
C ALA A 235 5.06 -21.07 -14.95
N SER A 236 6.28 -21.20 -15.51
CA SER A 236 7.52 -21.03 -14.76
C SER A 236 7.69 -19.60 -14.24
N ARG A 237 7.47 -18.57 -15.12
CA ARG A 237 7.54 -17.16 -14.73
C ARG A 237 6.43 -16.78 -13.75
N THR A 238 5.21 -17.23 -14.02
CA THR A 238 4.06 -17.02 -13.12
C THR A 238 4.36 -17.53 -11.73
N LYS A 239 4.93 -18.74 -11.58
CA LYS A 239 5.33 -19.28 -10.27
C LYS A 239 6.36 -18.40 -9.57
N GLN A 240 7.36 -17.90 -10.30
CA GLN A 240 8.37 -17.01 -9.74
C GLN A 240 7.77 -15.66 -9.31
N ILE A 241 6.93 -15.06 -10.16
CA ILE A 241 6.21 -13.82 -9.87
C ILE A 241 5.34 -13.98 -8.64
N MET A 242 4.53 -15.04 -8.57
CA MET A 242 3.67 -15.30 -7.41
C MET A 242 4.50 -15.49 -6.13
N ASN A 243 5.57 -16.28 -6.17
CA ASN A 243 6.42 -16.47 -5.00
C ASN A 243 6.97 -15.16 -4.44
N LEU A 244 7.36 -14.22 -5.32
CA LEU A 244 7.87 -12.91 -4.92
C LEU A 244 6.75 -11.92 -4.53
N GLY A 245 5.53 -12.14 -5.00
CA GLY A 245 4.37 -11.29 -4.71
C GLY A 245 3.54 -11.72 -3.51
N ILE A 246 3.61 -13.01 -3.08
CA ILE A 246 2.90 -13.51 -1.89
C ILE A 246 3.13 -12.61 -0.65
N PRO A 247 4.34 -12.08 -0.35
CA PRO A 247 4.50 -11.18 0.79
C PRO A 247 3.57 -9.96 0.76
N GLY A 248 3.39 -9.35 -0.40
CA GLY A 248 2.48 -8.21 -0.57
C GLY A 248 1.01 -8.59 -0.41
N PHE A 249 0.62 -9.74 -0.99
CA PHE A 249 -0.72 -10.29 -0.84
C PHE A 249 -1.06 -10.58 0.63
N VAL A 250 -0.18 -11.31 1.32
CA VAL A 250 -0.33 -11.67 2.74
C VAL A 250 -0.38 -10.42 3.62
N MET A 251 0.42 -9.41 3.32
CA MET A 251 0.45 -8.15 4.08
C MET A 251 -0.92 -7.43 4.03
N GLN A 252 -1.58 -7.40 2.88
CA GLN A 252 -2.92 -6.81 2.76
C GLN A 252 -3.96 -7.58 3.60
N GLY A 253 -3.98 -8.90 3.48
CA GLY A 253 -4.91 -9.73 4.24
C GLY A 253 -4.68 -9.67 5.75
N THR A 254 -3.43 -9.65 6.20
CA THR A 254 -3.10 -9.56 7.63
C THR A 254 -3.40 -8.18 8.22
N ASN A 255 -3.27 -7.10 7.45
CA ASN A 255 -3.69 -5.77 7.92
C ASN A 255 -5.20 -5.72 8.19
N SER A 256 -6.02 -6.26 7.26
CA SER A 256 -7.47 -6.32 7.45
C SER A 256 -7.85 -7.17 8.67
N LEU A 257 -7.21 -8.33 8.85
CA LEU A 257 -7.44 -9.18 10.03
C LEU A 257 -7.13 -8.44 11.34
N VAL A 258 -6.00 -7.76 11.42
CA VAL A 258 -5.63 -6.96 12.61
C VAL A 258 -6.67 -5.90 12.89
N THR A 259 -7.13 -5.16 11.88
CA THR A 259 -8.13 -4.11 12.05
C THR A 259 -9.44 -4.67 12.63
N ILE A 260 -9.91 -5.81 12.11
CA ILE A 260 -11.14 -6.47 12.61
C ILE A 260 -10.96 -6.88 14.07
N VAL A 261 -9.85 -7.55 14.42
CA VAL A 261 -9.60 -8.01 15.79
C VAL A 261 -9.45 -6.83 16.75
N CYS A 262 -8.71 -5.79 16.38
CA CYS A 262 -8.56 -4.58 17.19
C CYS A 262 -9.90 -3.90 17.45
N ASN A 263 -10.71 -3.67 16.40
CA ASN A 263 -12.01 -3.02 16.55
C ASN A 263 -12.96 -3.82 17.47
N ASN A 264 -13.00 -5.16 17.30
CA ASN A 264 -13.84 -6.01 18.16
C ASN A 264 -13.42 -5.96 19.63
N GLN A 265 -12.10 -5.95 19.90
CA GLN A 265 -11.60 -5.83 21.28
C GLN A 265 -11.86 -4.44 21.87
N LEU A 266 -11.63 -3.39 21.10
CA LEU A 266 -11.93 -2.02 21.54
C LEU A 266 -13.41 -1.84 21.84
N GLN A 267 -14.29 -2.36 20.98
CA GLN A 267 -15.73 -2.34 21.20
C GLN A 267 -16.11 -3.06 22.50
N SER A 268 -15.49 -4.21 22.76
CA SER A 268 -15.81 -5.05 23.93
C SER A 268 -15.34 -4.44 25.26
N TYR A 269 -14.18 -3.75 25.27
CA TYR A 269 -13.55 -3.23 26.49
C TYR A 269 -13.75 -1.73 26.70
N GLY A 270 -14.01 -0.94 25.65
CA GLY A 270 -14.06 0.51 25.73
C GLY A 270 -15.22 1.18 24.98
N GLY A 271 -15.99 0.41 24.18
CA GLY A 271 -17.11 0.95 23.40
C GLY A 271 -16.70 1.80 22.21
N ASP A 272 -17.67 2.53 21.66
CA ASP A 272 -17.56 3.29 20.41
C ASP A 272 -16.49 4.39 20.47
N LEU A 273 -16.32 5.03 21.63
CA LEU A 273 -15.31 6.09 21.82
C LEU A 273 -13.91 5.60 21.45
N TYR A 274 -13.50 4.43 21.95
CA TYR A 274 -12.16 3.91 21.69
C TYR A 274 -11.99 3.35 20.27
N VAL A 275 -13.04 2.86 19.66
CA VAL A 275 -13.04 2.50 18.23
C VAL A 275 -12.84 3.75 17.37
N GLY A 276 -13.53 4.85 17.72
CA GLY A 276 -13.36 6.15 17.07
C GLY A 276 -11.93 6.68 17.22
N ILE A 277 -11.39 6.67 18.44
CA ILE A 277 -10.00 7.07 18.74
C ILE A 277 -9.01 6.23 17.92
N MET A 278 -9.18 4.91 17.82
CA MET A 278 -8.31 4.05 17.01
C MET A 278 -8.35 4.42 15.53
N THR A 279 -9.50 4.80 15.02
CA THR A 279 -9.65 5.26 13.63
C THR A 279 -8.85 6.53 13.38
N VAL A 280 -8.91 7.51 14.30
CA VAL A 280 -8.10 8.72 14.25
C VAL A 280 -6.61 8.40 14.34
N ILE A 281 -6.19 7.56 15.29
CA ILE A 281 -4.80 7.13 15.47
C ILE A 281 -4.26 6.42 14.21
N ASN A 282 -5.07 5.58 13.56
CA ASN A 282 -4.69 4.95 12.30
C ASN A 282 -4.49 5.96 11.18
N SER A 283 -5.32 7.02 11.12
CA SER A 283 -5.17 8.10 10.13
C SER A 283 -3.87 8.88 10.37
N VAL A 284 -3.58 9.25 11.63
CA VAL A 284 -2.30 9.87 12.01
C VAL A 284 -1.11 8.97 11.64
N ARG A 285 -1.20 7.68 11.97
CA ARG A 285 -0.15 6.71 11.63
C ARG A 285 0.07 6.59 10.12
N GLU A 286 -0.99 6.57 9.33
CA GLU A 286 -0.90 6.48 7.87
C GLU A 286 -0.15 7.69 7.32
N MET A 287 -0.54 8.92 7.71
CA MET A 287 0.13 10.15 7.29
C MET A 287 1.61 10.17 7.65
N ILE A 288 1.95 9.83 8.90
CA ILE A 288 3.32 9.85 9.41
C ILE A 288 4.17 8.74 8.79
N SER A 289 3.57 7.61 8.38
CA SER A 289 4.30 6.49 7.77
C SER A 289 4.64 6.71 6.29
N LEU A 290 3.99 7.65 5.59
CA LEU A 290 4.20 7.87 4.15
C LEU A 290 5.67 8.07 3.76
N PRO A 291 6.48 8.92 4.42
CA PRO A 291 7.88 9.11 4.02
C PRO A 291 8.74 7.86 4.22
N VAL A 292 8.58 7.12 5.32
CA VAL A 292 9.38 5.89 5.54
C VAL A 292 8.98 4.78 4.57
N MET A 293 7.70 4.70 4.19
CA MET A 293 7.24 3.81 3.13
C MET A 293 7.81 4.23 1.77
N GLY A 294 7.82 5.53 1.47
CA GLY A 294 8.41 6.06 0.25
C GLY A 294 9.90 5.78 0.14
N ILE A 295 10.66 5.94 1.23
CA ILE A 295 12.10 5.59 1.31
C ILE A 295 12.29 4.09 1.02
N SER A 296 11.50 3.23 1.65
CA SER A 296 11.59 1.78 1.50
C SER A 296 11.22 1.32 0.09
N ASN A 297 10.13 1.82 -0.45
CA ASN A 297 9.67 1.51 -1.81
C ASN A 297 10.64 2.06 -2.87
N GLY A 298 11.21 3.25 -2.63
CA GLY A 298 12.22 3.84 -3.50
C GLY A 298 13.55 3.08 -3.50
N ALA A 299 13.90 2.44 -2.38
CA ALA A 299 15.11 1.62 -2.28
C ALA A 299 14.99 0.29 -3.06
N GLN A 300 13.79 -0.32 -3.12
CA GLN A 300 13.61 -1.66 -3.70
C GLN A 300 14.16 -1.80 -5.13
N PRO A 301 13.82 -0.95 -6.12
CA PRO A 301 14.33 -1.10 -7.48
C PRO A 301 15.84 -0.88 -7.56
N VAL A 302 16.41 0.01 -6.74
CA VAL A 302 17.84 0.29 -6.70
C VAL A 302 18.61 -0.91 -6.10
N LEU A 303 18.12 -1.46 -5.00
CA LEU A 303 18.71 -2.64 -4.36
C LEU A 303 18.59 -3.87 -5.26
N GLY A 304 17.40 -4.14 -5.81
CA GLY A 304 17.15 -5.29 -6.69
C GLY A 304 18.05 -5.27 -7.94
N PHE A 305 18.15 -4.12 -8.59
CA PHE A 305 19.03 -3.94 -9.75
C PHE A 305 20.49 -4.22 -9.39
N ASN A 306 21.03 -3.57 -8.35
CA ASN A 306 22.44 -3.73 -7.97
C ASN A 306 22.74 -5.15 -7.47
N TYR A 307 21.79 -5.82 -6.82
CA TYR A 307 21.93 -7.21 -6.44
C TYR A 307 21.98 -8.14 -7.68
N GLY A 308 21.09 -7.93 -8.67
CA GLY A 308 21.14 -8.62 -9.95
C GLY A 308 22.48 -8.42 -10.67
N ALA A 309 23.01 -7.20 -10.64
CA ALA A 309 24.31 -6.83 -11.22
C ALA A 309 25.52 -7.32 -10.39
N ARG A 310 25.34 -8.02 -9.28
CA ARG A 310 26.38 -8.48 -8.35
C ARG A 310 27.24 -7.36 -7.77
N LYS A 311 26.71 -6.14 -7.66
CA LYS A 311 27.38 -4.98 -7.06
C LYS A 311 27.10 -4.90 -5.56
N ASN A 312 27.65 -5.84 -4.81
CA ASN A 312 27.34 -6.06 -3.40
C ASN A 312 27.63 -4.84 -2.52
N ASP A 313 28.70 -4.09 -2.76
CA ASP A 313 29.03 -2.89 -1.99
C ASP A 313 27.94 -1.81 -2.13
N ARG A 314 27.36 -1.68 -3.32
CA ARG A 314 26.25 -0.74 -3.57
C ARG A 314 24.96 -1.19 -2.89
N VAL A 315 24.72 -2.51 -2.83
CA VAL A 315 23.59 -3.08 -2.07
C VAL A 315 23.77 -2.79 -0.58
N LYS A 316 24.97 -3.02 -0.01
CA LYS A 316 25.29 -2.67 1.39
C LYS A 316 25.09 -1.18 1.68
N GLU A 317 25.62 -0.31 0.82
CA GLU A 317 25.42 1.14 0.95
C GLU A 317 23.95 1.52 0.95
N GLY A 318 23.16 0.95 0.03
CA GLY A 318 21.73 1.20 -0.06
C GLY A 318 20.95 0.71 1.17
N ILE A 319 21.20 -0.49 1.65
CA ILE A 319 20.58 -1.04 2.88
C ILE A 319 20.91 -0.14 4.08
N ARG A 320 22.18 0.20 4.26
CA ARG A 320 22.63 1.07 5.36
C ARG A 320 21.97 2.44 5.28
N PHE A 321 21.93 3.04 4.09
CA PHE A 321 21.32 4.36 3.90
C PHE A 321 19.82 4.34 4.20
N THR A 322 19.08 3.35 3.68
CA THR A 322 17.65 3.18 3.92
C THR A 322 17.36 3.00 5.41
N ALA A 323 18.16 2.18 6.11
CA ALA A 323 17.98 1.95 7.55
C ALA A 323 18.26 3.24 8.35
N ILE A 324 19.36 3.95 8.09
CA ILE A 324 19.70 5.18 8.81
C ILE A 324 18.66 6.27 8.54
N LEU A 325 18.33 6.52 7.26
CA LEU A 325 17.38 7.57 6.91
C LEU A 325 15.98 7.27 7.47
N GLY A 326 15.54 6.02 7.38
CA GLY A 326 14.28 5.59 7.97
C GLY A 326 14.25 5.76 9.49
N THR A 327 15.34 5.38 10.20
CA THR A 327 15.44 5.54 11.66
C THR A 327 15.46 7.00 12.07
N VAL A 328 16.24 7.85 11.39
CA VAL A 328 16.27 9.29 11.67
C VAL A 328 14.88 9.90 11.48
N TYR A 329 14.22 9.58 10.37
CA TYR A 329 12.87 10.07 10.11
C TYR A 329 11.87 9.61 11.18
N THR A 330 11.83 8.31 11.49
CA THR A 330 10.87 7.77 12.47
C THR A 330 11.14 8.28 13.88
N LEU A 331 12.41 8.54 14.24
CA LEU A 331 12.77 9.15 15.50
C LEU A 331 12.25 10.61 15.60
N VAL A 332 12.48 11.41 14.56
CA VAL A 332 11.97 12.81 14.53
C VAL A 332 10.45 12.80 14.56
N ALA A 333 9.80 11.97 13.76
CA ALA A 333 8.35 11.84 13.74
C ALA A 333 7.79 11.38 15.10
N TRP A 334 8.44 10.42 15.73
CA TRP A 334 8.08 9.96 17.08
C TRP A 334 8.16 11.09 18.12
N ILE A 335 9.26 11.86 18.13
CA ILE A 335 9.40 13.01 19.02
C ILE A 335 8.28 14.02 18.79
N ILE A 336 7.95 14.34 17.54
CA ILE A 336 6.85 15.28 17.21
C ILE A 336 5.52 14.76 17.77
N VAL A 337 5.19 13.48 17.51
CA VAL A 337 3.93 12.88 18.00
C VAL A 337 3.84 12.91 19.51
N MET A 338 4.94 12.61 20.21
CA MET A 338 4.96 12.62 21.68
C MET A 338 4.83 14.03 22.28
N LEU A 339 5.26 15.06 21.54
CA LEU A 339 5.21 16.46 22.02
C LEU A 339 3.85 17.13 21.79
N ILE A 340 3.12 16.77 20.74
CA ILE A 340 1.87 17.44 20.33
C ILE A 340 0.72 16.45 20.08
N PRO A 341 0.47 15.46 20.96
CA PRO A 341 -0.54 14.44 20.70
C PRO A 341 -1.96 15.02 20.63
N GLU A 342 -2.30 15.97 21.52
CA GLU A 342 -3.61 16.62 21.53
C GLU A 342 -3.89 17.38 20.24
N PHE A 343 -2.90 18.09 19.71
CA PHE A 343 -3.04 18.79 18.42
C PHE A 343 -3.32 17.82 17.28
N LEU A 344 -2.63 16.67 17.25
CA LEU A 344 -2.81 15.65 16.21
C LEU A 344 -4.18 15.00 16.24
N ILE A 345 -4.72 14.74 17.44
CA ILE A 345 -6.09 14.22 17.59
C ILE A 345 -7.10 15.33 17.26
N GLY A 346 -6.84 16.56 17.72
CA GLY A 346 -7.71 17.72 17.48
C GLY A 346 -7.87 18.12 16.00
N ILE A 347 -7.00 17.63 15.09
CA ILE A 347 -7.23 17.78 13.64
C ILE A 347 -8.50 17.02 13.19
N PHE A 348 -8.87 15.95 13.90
CA PHE A 348 -9.94 15.03 13.50
C PHE A 348 -11.19 15.11 14.37
N SER A 349 -11.12 15.74 15.55
CA SER A 349 -12.24 15.84 16.50
C SER A 349 -12.15 17.13 17.31
N ASP A 350 -13.30 17.78 17.51
CA ASP A 350 -13.43 18.96 18.37
C ASP A 350 -13.90 18.59 19.79
N GLU A 351 -14.19 17.32 20.05
CA GLU A 351 -14.70 16.84 21.31
C GLU A 351 -13.56 16.68 22.34
N THR A 352 -13.66 17.40 23.47
CA THR A 352 -12.59 17.43 24.48
C THR A 352 -12.28 16.06 25.06
N GLU A 353 -13.27 15.22 25.30
CA GLU A 353 -13.07 13.85 25.80
C GLU A 353 -12.28 12.99 24.83
N THR A 354 -12.63 13.05 23.55
CA THR A 354 -11.92 12.37 22.46
C THR A 354 -10.49 12.87 22.33
N ILE A 355 -10.23 14.18 22.48
CA ILE A 355 -8.89 14.76 22.38
C ILE A 355 -8.01 14.27 23.53
N VAL A 356 -8.45 14.38 24.78
CA VAL A 356 -7.66 14.05 25.96
C VAL A 356 -7.40 12.54 26.02
N THR A 357 -8.44 11.72 25.87
CA THR A 357 -8.30 10.26 25.88
C THR A 357 -7.49 9.78 24.68
N GLY A 358 -7.76 10.34 23.50
CA GLY A 358 -7.06 10.01 22.26
C GLY A 358 -5.58 10.36 22.31
N ALA A 359 -5.20 11.48 22.93
CA ALA A 359 -3.79 11.86 23.12
C ALA A 359 -3.03 10.83 23.98
N SER A 360 -3.65 10.36 25.07
CA SER A 360 -3.06 9.30 25.90
C SER A 360 -2.88 7.99 25.11
N MET A 361 -3.91 7.54 24.39
CA MET A 361 -3.85 6.32 23.56
C MET A 361 -2.87 6.46 22.40
N LEU A 362 -2.76 7.65 21.79
CA LEU A 362 -1.77 7.94 20.75
C LEU A 362 -0.35 7.77 21.28
N ASN A 363 -0.04 8.27 22.46
CA ASN A 363 1.27 8.11 23.09
C ASN A 363 1.61 6.64 23.33
N ILE A 364 0.66 5.86 23.83
CA ILE A 364 0.84 4.41 24.02
C ILE A 364 1.11 3.75 22.66
N TYR A 365 0.29 4.01 21.67
CA TYR A 365 0.37 3.39 20.35
C TYR A 365 1.68 3.72 19.60
N PHE A 366 2.16 4.96 19.71
CA PHE A 366 3.38 5.42 19.05
C PHE A 366 4.66 5.14 19.82
N PHE A 367 4.60 4.65 21.05
CA PHE A 367 5.79 4.40 21.89
C PHE A 367 6.87 3.58 21.18
N GLY A 368 6.50 2.56 20.40
CA GLY A 368 7.40 1.72 19.62
C GLY A 368 7.59 2.14 18.15
N PHE A 369 7.15 3.34 17.72
CA PHE A 369 7.13 3.74 16.32
C PHE A 369 8.52 3.78 15.67
N VAL A 370 9.56 4.14 16.41
CA VAL A 370 10.96 4.17 15.92
C VAL A 370 11.40 2.81 15.40
N PHE A 371 10.97 1.73 16.04
CA PHE A 371 11.33 0.35 15.61
C PHE A 371 10.71 -0.06 14.28
N MET A 372 9.69 0.65 13.82
CA MET A 372 9.07 0.44 12.51
C MET A 372 10.06 0.67 11.35
N ALA A 373 11.06 1.57 11.52
CA ALA A 373 12.12 1.77 10.53
C ALA A 373 12.93 0.49 10.28
N PHE A 374 13.23 -0.27 11.33
CA PHE A 374 13.95 -1.54 11.21
C PHE A 374 13.13 -2.59 10.45
N GLN A 375 11.82 -2.63 10.70
CA GLN A 375 10.91 -3.49 9.94
C GLN A 375 10.91 -3.11 8.46
N PHE A 376 10.75 -1.83 8.13
CA PHE A 376 10.71 -1.38 6.74
C PHE A 376 12.04 -1.62 6.01
N ALA A 377 13.18 -1.35 6.65
CA ALA A 377 14.50 -1.60 6.07
C ALA A 377 14.75 -3.10 5.82
N GLY A 378 14.41 -3.96 6.78
CA GLY A 378 14.54 -5.41 6.63
C GLY A 378 13.60 -5.96 5.57
N GLN A 379 12.32 -5.60 5.64
CA GLN A 379 11.27 -6.08 4.73
C GLN A 379 11.53 -5.66 3.27
N SER A 380 11.86 -4.38 3.05
CA SER A 380 12.19 -3.88 1.71
C SER A 380 13.42 -4.54 1.12
N THR A 381 14.43 -4.86 1.96
CA THR A 381 15.61 -5.61 1.54
C THR A 381 15.25 -7.04 1.14
N PHE A 382 14.48 -7.78 1.96
CA PHE A 382 14.04 -9.12 1.61
C PHE A 382 13.25 -9.13 0.30
N GLN A 383 12.34 -8.18 0.11
CA GLN A 383 11.54 -8.04 -1.12
C GLN A 383 12.44 -7.73 -2.32
N ALA A 384 13.30 -6.71 -2.22
CA ALA A 384 14.18 -6.29 -3.30
C ALA A 384 15.14 -7.38 -3.80
N LEU A 385 15.65 -8.19 -2.87
CA LEU A 385 16.60 -9.26 -3.17
C LEU A 385 15.93 -10.62 -3.48
N GLY A 386 14.60 -10.64 -3.58
CA GLY A 386 13.84 -11.84 -3.93
C GLY A 386 13.79 -12.90 -2.82
N LYS A 387 13.96 -12.51 -1.55
CA LYS A 387 13.90 -13.42 -0.38
C LYS A 387 12.46 -13.54 0.13
N ALA A 388 11.58 -14.09 -0.71
CA ALA A 388 10.14 -14.16 -0.45
C ALA A 388 9.78 -14.86 0.87
N LYS A 389 10.42 -15.98 1.21
CA LYS A 389 10.14 -16.73 2.44
C LYS A 389 10.33 -15.88 3.69
N GLN A 390 11.43 -15.12 3.76
CA GLN A 390 11.72 -14.21 4.86
C GLN A 390 10.73 -13.05 4.89
N ALA A 391 10.41 -12.48 3.73
CA ALA A 391 9.44 -11.39 3.62
C ALA A 391 8.04 -11.81 4.11
N ILE A 392 7.56 -13.01 3.73
CA ILE A 392 6.29 -13.59 4.21
C ILE A 392 6.35 -13.81 5.73
N PHE A 393 7.41 -14.49 6.19
CA PHE A 393 7.56 -14.81 7.60
C PHE A 393 7.49 -13.58 8.51
N PHE A 394 8.23 -12.50 8.17
CA PHE A 394 8.23 -11.28 8.99
C PHE A 394 6.95 -10.45 8.86
N SER A 395 6.24 -10.52 7.73
CA SER A 395 4.90 -9.95 7.63
C SER A 395 3.91 -10.65 8.56
N LEU A 396 3.90 -11.98 8.55
CA LEU A 396 3.05 -12.78 9.43
C LEU A 396 3.46 -12.68 10.91
N LEU A 397 4.77 -12.75 11.20
CA LEU A 397 5.28 -12.64 12.55
C LEU A 397 4.78 -11.38 13.24
N ARG A 398 4.92 -10.23 12.57
CA ARG A 398 4.54 -8.95 13.17
C ARG A 398 3.04 -8.82 13.37
N LYS A 399 2.25 -9.08 12.33
CA LYS A 399 0.81 -8.81 12.34
C LYS A 399 -0.01 -9.98 12.91
N ALA A 400 0.16 -11.19 12.39
CA ALA A 400 -0.66 -12.33 12.78
C ALA A 400 -0.16 -13.01 14.07
N ILE A 401 1.17 -13.14 14.25
CA ILE A 401 1.74 -13.92 15.37
C ILE A 401 1.96 -13.05 16.62
N ILE A 402 2.24 -11.74 16.47
CA ILE A 402 2.47 -10.84 17.60
C ILE A 402 1.25 -9.97 17.87
N VAL A 403 0.81 -9.14 16.89
CA VAL A 403 -0.27 -8.16 17.15
C VAL A 403 -1.56 -8.85 17.52
N VAL A 404 -2.05 -9.80 16.71
CA VAL A 404 -3.35 -10.44 16.97
C VAL A 404 -3.41 -11.11 18.34
N PRO A 405 -2.46 -12.00 18.75
CA PRO A 405 -2.48 -12.58 20.09
C PRO A 405 -2.35 -11.54 21.21
N LEU A 406 -1.48 -10.53 21.06
CA LEU A 406 -1.34 -9.50 22.09
C LEU A 406 -2.62 -8.66 22.25
N THR A 407 -3.30 -8.34 21.13
CA THR A 407 -4.59 -7.64 21.15
C THR A 407 -5.67 -8.43 21.90
N LEU A 408 -5.60 -9.76 21.92
CA LEU A 408 -6.53 -10.62 22.66
C LEU A 408 -6.09 -10.83 24.12
N ILE A 409 -4.79 -11.02 24.36
CA ILE A 409 -4.24 -11.41 25.67
C ILE A 409 -4.12 -10.20 26.61
N LEU A 410 -3.52 -9.09 26.15
CA LEU A 410 -3.25 -7.94 27.03
C LEU A 410 -4.51 -7.37 27.69
N PRO A 411 -5.64 -7.16 26.99
CA PRO A 411 -6.87 -6.75 27.63
C PRO A 411 -7.35 -7.75 28.70
N ALA A 412 -7.26 -9.05 28.40
CA ALA A 412 -7.75 -10.11 29.28
C ALA A 412 -6.93 -10.26 30.57
N ILE A 413 -5.64 -9.91 30.59
CA ILE A 413 -4.77 -9.99 31.78
C ILE A 413 -4.74 -8.70 32.62
N GLY A 414 -5.65 -7.75 32.35
CA GLY A 414 -5.86 -6.57 33.19
C GLY A 414 -5.40 -5.22 32.61
N PHE A 415 -4.85 -5.19 31.38
CA PHE A 415 -4.53 -3.92 30.70
C PHE A 415 -5.76 -3.26 30.07
N GLY A 416 -6.91 -3.96 29.99
CA GLY A 416 -8.14 -3.39 29.42
C GLY A 416 -7.93 -2.82 28.02
N VAL A 417 -8.52 -1.65 27.77
CA VAL A 417 -8.43 -0.96 26.47
C VAL A 417 -6.98 -0.63 26.08
N GLU A 418 -6.16 -0.18 27.02
CA GLU A 418 -4.75 0.17 26.75
C GLU A 418 -3.97 -1.01 26.18
N GLY A 419 -4.31 -2.25 26.57
CA GLY A 419 -3.70 -3.46 26.06
C GLY A 419 -3.83 -3.63 24.54
N VAL A 420 -4.95 -3.18 23.96
CA VAL A 420 -5.15 -3.19 22.50
C VAL A 420 -4.16 -2.24 21.81
N TYR A 421 -3.99 -1.03 22.37
CA TYR A 421 -3.05 -0.04 21.80
C TYR A 421 -1.58 -0.45 22.01
N LEU A 422 -1.24 -1.13 23.11
CA LEU A 422 0.11 -1.64 23.40
C LEU A 422 0.57 -2.76 22.46
N ALA A 423 -0.35 -3.49 21.83
CA ALA A 423 0.00 -4.58 20.92
C ALA A 423 0.87 -4.13 19.74
N GLU A 424 0.61 -2.95 19.16
CA GLU A 424 1.36 -2.44 18.01
C GLU A 424 2.79 -2.02 18.36
N PRO A 425 3.08 -1.21 19.41
CA PRO A 425 4.46 -0.85 19.77
C PRO A 425 5.31 -2.06 20.19
N ILE A 426 4.74 -3.02 20.90
CA ILE A 426 5.44 -4.27 21.25
C ILE A 426 5.81 -5.04 19.97
N SER A 427 4.87 -5.14 19.05
CA SER A 427 5.11 -5.81 17.76
C SER A 427 6.15 -5.07 16.90
N ASN A 428 6.13 -3.75 16.89
CA ASN A 428 7.13 -2.96 16.18
C ASN A 428 8.53 -3.19 16.75
N ALA A 429 8.68 -3.26 18.08
CA ALA A 429 9.96 -3.54 18.73
C ALA A 429 10.42 -4.97 18.44
N LEU A 430 9.64 -5.97 18.80
CA LEU A 430 10.03 -7.38 18.65
C LEU A 430 10.16 -7.80 17.18
N GLY A 431 9.13 -7.54 16.39
CA GLY A 431 9.08 -7.92 14.97
C GLY A 431 10.05 -7.09 14.12
N GLY A 432 10.16 -5.79 14.39
CA GLY A 432 11.07 -4.89 13.68
C GLY A 432 12.54 -5.26 13.92
N LEU A 433 12.95 -5.43 15.17
CA LEU A 433 14.31 -5.84 15.50
C LEU A 433 14.62 -7.25 14.97
N ALA A 434 13.71 -8.21 15.13
CA ALA A 434 13.89 -9.56 14.59
C ALA A 434 14.08 -9.55 13.07
N CYS A 435 13.27 -8.79 12.34
CA CYS A 435 13.37 -8.61 10.89
C CYS A 435 14.74 -8.02 10.50
N PHE A 436 15.14 -6.94 11.16
CA PHE A 436 16.39 -6.24 10.88
C PHE A 436 17.62 -7.10 11.18
N PHE A 437 17.71 -7.73 12.35
CA PHE A 437 18.84 -8.58 12.69
C PHE A 437 18.93 -9.81 11.79
N THR A 438 17.79 -10.41 11.44
CA THR A 438 17.79 -11.51 10.46
C THR A 438 18.31 -11.04 9.10
N MET A 439 17.88 -9.90 8.61
CA MET A 439 18.38 -9.28 7.38
C MET A 439 19.89 -9.02 7.51
N TYR A 440 20.35 -8.47 8.63
CA TYR A 440 21.76 -8.18 8.86
C TYR A 440 22.64 -9.43 8.81
N PHE A 441 22.27 -10.50 9.55
CA PHE A 441 23.07 -11.72 9.60
C PHE A 441 22.94 -12.60 8.35
N MET A 442 21.75 -12.70 7.77
CA MET A 442 21.52 -13.58 6.61
C MET A 442 21.94 -12.97 5.29
N ILE A 443 21.89 -11.63 5.17
CA ILE A 443 22.14 -10.91 3.91
C ILE A 443 23.33 -9.97 4.04
N TYR A 444 23.22 -8.92 4.87
CA TYR A 444 24.19 -7.83 4.92
C TYR A 444 25.63 -8.26 5.17
N ARG A 445 25.84 -9.20 6.11
CA ARG A 445 27.17 -9.75 6.41
C ARG A 445 27.73 -10.65 5.31
N LYS A 446 26.85 -11.23 4.48
CA LYS A 446 27.24 -12.19 3.43
C LYS A 446 27.40 -11.54 2.05
N LEU A 447 26.94 -10.32 1.86
CA LEU A 447 27.23 -9.49 0.67
C LEU A 447 28.68 -9.01 0.69
#